data_cc6cbccd3858252d3ee03e9ce86b5010
#
_entry.id   cc6cbccd3858252d3ee03e9ce86b5010
#
_cell.length_a   1.000
_cell.length_b   1.000
_cell.length_c   1.000
_cell.angle_alpha   90.00
_cell.angle_beta   90.00
_cell.angle_gamma   90.00
#
_symmetry.space_group_name_H-M   'P 1'
#
loop_
_entity.id
_entity.type
_entity.pdbx_description
1 polymer ?
#
loop_
_entity_poly.entity_id
_entity_poly.type
_entity_poly.pdbx_seq_one_letter_code
_entity_poly.pdbx_strand_id
1 'polypeptide(L)'
;MDKTRRIRLAKDAMDRDWADPGLDLDTVAAHAGYSRYHFIRAFKEEYGETPGQYLTHRRIERAEDLLRTANLSVTEICHLVGFSSVGTFSARFKTWTGLTPSEYRTKHVGRGAALIPGCYAMLWAGGFRSAPGAGKQNPSGEAQQRNSGEAG
;
A
#
# COMPACT_ATOMS: atom_id res chain seq x y z
N MET A 1 3.31 3.02 -30.42
CA MET A 1 2.58 3.39 -29.21
C MET A 1 3.01 4.78 -28.79
N ASP A 2 2.08 5.64 -28.51
CA ASP A 2 2.31 7.02 -28.13
C ASP A 2 3.06 7.16 -26.81
N LYS A 3 3.95 8.17 -26.71
CA LYS A 3 4.73 8.46 -25.50
C LYS A 3 3.86 8.59 -24.26
N THR A 4 2.81 9.38 -24.35
CA THR A 4 1.87 9.62 -23.23
C THR A 4 1.22 8.32 -22.76
N ARG A 5 0.81 7.47 -23.70
CA ARG A 5 0.20 6.18 -23.37
C ARG A 5 1.16 5.27 -22.63
N ARG A 6 2.43 5.21 -23.05
CA ARG A 6 3.45 4.38 -22.40
C ARG A 6 3.73 4.85 -20.98
N ILE A 7 3.83 6.16 -20.77
CA ILE A 7 4.04 6.74 -19.44
C ILE A 7 2.83 6.48 -18.55
N ARG A 8 1.62 6.57 -19.08
CA ARG A 8 0.39 6.27 -18.33
C ARG A 8 0.35 4.80 -17.88
N LEU A 9 0.68 3.87 -18.76
CA LEU A 9 0.74 2.45 -18.40
C LEU A 9 1.78 2.18 -17.32
N ALA A 10 2.92 2.86 -17.36
CA ALA A 10 3.93 2.76 -16.30
C ALA A 10 3.38 3.29 -14.97
N LYS A 11 2.70 4.42 -14.99
CA LYS A 11 2.05 4.98 -13.79
C LYS A 11 0.99 4.02 -13.24
N ASP A 12 0.15 3.46 -14.10
CA ASP A 12 -0.89 2.50 -13.69
C ASP A 12 -0.26 1.26 -13.01
N ALA A 13 0.87 0.79 -13.52
CA ALA A 13 1.61 -0.30 -12.88
C ALA A 13 2.13 0.09 -11.49
N MET A 14 2.64 1.30 -11.35
CA MET A 14 3.07 1.81 -10.05
C MET A 14 1.90 1.98 -9.08
N ASP A 15 0.76 2.46 -9.56
CA ASP A 15 -0.46 2.60 -8.75
C ASP A 15 -1.01 1.26 -8.27
N ARG A 16 -0.83 0.22 -9.06
CA ARG A 16 -1.21 -1.14 -8.68
C ARG A 16 -0.27 -1.74 -7.65
N ASP A 17 1.02 -1.54 -7.81
CA ASP A 17 2.07 -2.25 -7.08
C ASP A 17 2.85 -1.37 -6.08
N TRP A 18 2.33 -0.19 -5.75
CA TRP A 18 3.02 0.79 -4.91
C TRP A 18 3.46 0.23 -3.54
N ALA A 19 2.72 -0.72 -2.97
CA ALA A 19 3.03 -1.32 -1.68
C ALA A 19 4.08 -2.42 -1.73
N ASP A 20 4.47 -2.86 -2.92
CA ASP A 20 5.50 -3.87 -3.08
C ASP A 20 6.88 -3.27 -2.84
N PRO A 21 7.61 -3.71 -1.78
CA PRO A 21 8.95 -3.20 -1.53
C PRO A 21 9.95 -3.61 -2.63
N GLY A 22 9.62 -4.65 -3.40
CA GLY A 22 10.41 -5.10 -4.55
C GLY A 22 10.12 -4.37 -5.84
N LEU A 23 9.22 -3.38 -5.84
CA LEU A 23 8.92 -2.62 -7.05
C LEU A 23 10.16 -1.87 -7.50
N ASP A 24 10.66 -2.26 -8.67
CA ASP A 24 11.85 -1.70 -9.27
C ASP A 24 11.49 -0.77 -10.43
N LEU A 25 11.89 0.48 -10.31
CA LEU A 25 11.63 1.50 -11.32
C LEU A 25 12.35 1.20 -12.64
N ASP A 26 13.47 0.49 -12.61
CA ASP A 26 14.16 0.08 -13.83
C ASP A 26 13.32 -0.92 -14.62
N THR A 27 12.68 -1.86 -13.93
CA THR A 27 11.74 -2.81 -14.53
C THR A 27 10.51 -2.11 -15.10
N VAL A 28 9.95 -1.16 -14.36
CA VAL A 28 8.81 -0.36 -14.84
C VAL A 28 9.18 0.43 -16.10
N ALA A 29 10.35 1.05 -16.12
CA ALA A 29 10.85 1.78 -17.27
C ALA A 29 11.02 0.87 -18.48
N ALA A 30 11.63 -0.29 -18.28
CA ALA A 30 11.86 -1.27 -19.35
C ALA A 30 10.55 -1.76 -19.97
N HIS A 31 9.55 -2.07 -19.15
CA HIS A 31 8.23 -2.45 -19.61
C HIS A 31 7.54 -1.35 -20.43
N ALA A 32 7.80 -0.09 -20.11
CA ALA A 32 7.28 1.05 -20.85
C ALA A 32 8.12 1.37 -22.11
N GLY A 33 9.21 0.63 -22.34
CA GLY A 33 10.09 0.84 -23.49
C GLY A 33 11.05 2.01 -23.33
N TYR A 34 11.42 2.34 -22.10
CA TYR A 34 12.36 3.42 -21.78
C TYR A 34 13.57 2.91 -21.03
N SER A 35 14.72 3.61 -21.21
CA SER A 35 15.82 3.52 -20.24
C SER A 35 15.41 4.28 -18.97
N ARG A 36 16.08 3.99 -17.86
CA ARG A 36 15.79 4.65 -16.58
C ARG A 36 15.83 6.18 -16.71
N TYR A 37 16.86 6.70 -17.33
CA TYR A 37 17.03 8.15 -17.49
C TYR A 37 15.89 8.78 -18.31
N HIS A 38 15.56 8.19 -19.44
CA HIS A 38 14.49 8.70 -20.29
C HIS A 38 13.11 8.56 -19.62
N PHE A 39 12.91 7.49 -18.86
CA PHE A 39 11.71 7.28 -18.10
C PHE A 39 11.50 8.38 -17.03
N ILE A 40 12.53 8.67 -16.26
CA ILE A 40 12.47 9.71 -15.24
C ILE A 40 12.11 11.06 -15.85
N ARG A 41 12.77 11.42 -16.96
CA ARG A 41 12.47 12.68 -17.67
C ARG A 41 11.05 12.72 -18.21
N ALA A 42 10.65 11.68 -18.91
CA ALA A 42 9.33 11.61 -19.53
C ALA A 42 8.21 11.63 -18.49
N PHE A 43 8.39 10.93 -17.39
CA PHE A 43 7.44 10.92 -16.29
C PHE A 43 7.32 12.30 -15.63
N LYS A 44 8.45 12.94 -15.37
CA LYS A 44 8.47 14.28 -14.78
C LYS A 44 7.83 15.32 -15.71
N GLU A 45 8.06 15.23 -17.03
CA GLU A 45 7.41 16.11 -18.00
C GLU A 45 5.89 15.96 -17.99
N GLU A 46 5.39 14.72 -17.83
CA GLU A 46 3.96 14.44 -17.86
C GLU A 46 3.26 14.76 -16.53
N TYR A 47 3.89 14.45 -15.40
CA TYR A 47 3.24 14.53 -14.09
C TYR A 47 3.85 15.54 -13.13
N GLY A 48 4.91 16.22 -13.49
CA GLY A 48 5.52 17.27 -12.68
C GLY A 48 6.47 16.78 -11.59
N GLU A 49 6.56 15.47 -11.38
CA GLU A 49 7.45 14.87 -10.38
C GLU A 49 8.11 13.60 -10.93
N THR A 50 9.23 13.19 -10.34
CA THR A 50 9.92 11.97 -10.76
C THR A 50 9.12 10.73 -10.33
N PRO A 51 9.30 9.57 -11.00
CA PRO A 51 8.64 8.34 -10.59
C PRO A 51 8.95 7.94 -9.15
N GLY A 52 10.18 8.16 -8.69
CA GLY A 52 10.58 7.87 -7.31
C GLY A 52 9.85 8.75 -6.30
N GLN A 53 9.73 10.04 -6.59
CA GLN A 53 8.96 10.97 -5.75
C GLN A 53 7.48 10.58 -5.72
N TYR A 54 6.92 10.27 -6.87
CA TYR A 54 5.53 9.83 -6.99
C TYR A 54 5.26 8.60 -6.14
N LEU A 55 6.10 7.58 -6.24
CA LEU A 55 5.95 6.35 -5.47
C LEU A 55 6.07 6.59 -3.96
N THR A 56 7.05 7.39 -3.56
CA THR A 56 7.24 7.78 -2.15
C THR A 56 6.00 8.51 -1.63
N HIS A 57 5.47 9.45 -2.40
CA HIS A 57 4.28 10.22 -2.05
C HIS A 57 3.07 9.29 -1.83
N ARG A 58 2.82 8.37 -2.73
CA ARG A 58 1.74 7.38 -2.60
C ARG A 58 1.86 6.55 -1.32
N ARG A 59 3.05 6.11 -1.02
CA ARG A 59 3.33 5.32 0.19
C ARG A 59 3.12 6.14 1.46
N ILE A 60 3.57 7.39 1.47
CA ILE A 60 3.40 8.28 2.63
C ILE A 60 1.92 8.62 2.85
N GLU A 61 1.17 8.93 1.82
CA GLU A 61 -0.28 9.19 1.93
C GLU A 61 -1.01 8.01 2.57
N ARG A 62 -0.67 6.79 2.15
CA ARG A 62 -1.28 5.60 2.73
C ARG A 62 -0.85 5.39 4.18
N ALA A 63 0.41 5.68 4.50
CA ALA A 63 0.89 5.62 5.87
C ALA A 63 0.15 6.62 6.77
N GLU A 64 -0.12 7.82 6.29
CA GLU A 64 -0.92 8.80 7.02
C GLU A 64 -2.30 8.24 7.39
N ASP A 65 -2.98 7.64 6.44
CA ASP A 65 -4.29 7.03 6.67
C ASP A 65 -4.21 5.93 7.74
N LEU A 66 -3.22 5.05 7.63
CA LEU A 66 -3.04 3.95 8.58
C LEU A 66 -2.65 4.44 9.98
N LEU A 67 -1.82 5.47 10.07
CA LEU A 67 -1.45 6.05 11.37
C LEU A 67 -2.66 6.66 12.08
N ARG A 68 -3.59 7.23 11.35
CA ARG A 68 -4.81 7.83 11.90
C ARG A 68 -5.87 6.81 12.26
N THR A 69 -5.97 5.73 11.53
CA THR A 69 -7.16 4.84 11.57
C THR A 69 -6.88 3.43 12.08
N ALA A 70 -5.64 2.99 12.08
CA ALA A 70 -5.31 1.59 12.36
C ALA A 70 -4.46 1.43 13.62
N ASN A 71 -4.75 0.37 14.38
CA ASN A 71 -3.95 -0.01 15.54
C ASN A 71 -2.75 -0.89 15.09
N LEU A 72 -1.85 -0.27 14.33
CA LEU A 72 -0.62 -0.88 13.85
C LEU A 72 0.58 -0.08 14.36
N SER A 73 1.69 -0.76 14.63
CA SER A 73 2.93 -0.08 14.98
C SER A 73 3.49 0.69 13.79
N VAL A 74 4.35 1.66 14.05
CA VAL A 74 5.05 2.40 12.99
C VAL A 74 5.85 1.44 12.11
N THR A 75 6.50 0.45 12.71
CA THR A 75 7.25 -0.57 11.96
C THR A 75 6.35 -1.40 11.04
N GLU A 76 5.21 -1.84 11.54
CA GLU A 76 4.22 -2.57 10.73
C GLU A 76 3.73 -1.74 9.55
N ILE A 77 3.39 -0.48 9.79
CA ILE A 77 2.94 0.44 8.74
C ILE A 77 4.05 0.67 7.71
N CYS A 78 5.28 0.87 8.16
CA CYS A 78 6.44 1.04 7.29
C CYS A 78 6.53 -0.09 6.25
N HIS A 79 6.47 -1.33 6.70
CA HIS A 79 6.54 -2.49 5.81
C HIS A 79 5.29 -2.66 4.96
N LEU A 80 4.12 -2.38 5.51
CA LEU A 80 2.85 -2.48 4.81
C LEU A 80 2.77 -1.54 3.61
N VAL A 81 3.33 -0.34 3.72
CA VAL A 81 3.32 0.63 2.64
C VAL A 81 4.52 0.50 1.70
N GLY A 82 5.38 -0.49 1.89
CA GLY A 82 6.42 -0.84 0.94
C GLY A 82 7.82 -0.31 1.24
N PHE A 83 8.05 0.27 2.41
CA PHE A 83 9.41 0.63 2.81
C PHE A 83 10.12 -0.57 3.45
N SER A 84 11.40 -0.73 3.15
CA SER A 84 12.22 -1.78 3.74
C SER A 84 12.93 -1.35 5.02
N SER A 85 13.03 -0.05 5.27
CA SER A 85 13.75 0.54 6.41
C SER A 85 12.88 1.56 7.13
N VAL A 86 12.71 1.37 8.43
CA VAL A 86 11.98 2.33 9.29
C VAL A 86 12.67 3.68 9.32
N GLY A 87 14.00 3.72 9.31
CA GLY A 87 14.77 4.96 9.27
C GLY A 87 14.49 5.78 8.02
N THR A 88 14.50 5.15 6.85
CA THR A 88 14.15 5.79 5.59
C THR A 88 12.71 6.25 5.57
N PHE A 89 11.80 5.39 6.01
CA PHE A 89 10.38 5.72 6.12
C PHE A 89 10.16 6.97 6.99
N SER A 90 10.71 6.98 8.19
CA SER A 90 10.54 8.09 9.14
C SER A 90 11.10 9.40 8.59
N ALA A 91 12.27 9.35 7.94
CA ALA A 91 12.89 10.51 7.32
C ALA A 91 12.03 11.08 6.17
N ARG A 92 11.54 10.22 5.29
CA ARG A 92 10.68 10.62 4.17
C ARG A 92 9.33 11.14 4.68
N PHE A 93 8.76 10.48 5.66
CA PHE A 93 7.50 10.89 6.28
C PHE A 93 7.64 12.30 6.88
N LYS A 94 8.70 12.54 7.63
CA LYS A 94 8.96 13.86 8.23
C LYS A 94 9.18 14.94 7.16
N THR A 95 9.88 14.62 6.08
CA THR A 95 10.09 15.55 4.97
C THR A 95 8.76 15.98 4.35
N TRP A 96 7.80 15.07 4.19
CA TRP A 96 6.51 15.35 3.57
C TRP A 96 5.50 15.98 4.50
N THR A 97 5.43 15.54 5.75
CA THR A 97 4.38 15.96 6.69
C THR A 97 4.85 16.98 7.71
N GLY A 98 6.16 17.13 7.89
CA GLY A 98 6.75 17.96 8.94
C GLY A 98 6.83 17.28 10.30
N LEU A 99 6.30 16.06 10.46
CA LEU A 99 6.25 15.31 11.71
C LEU A 99 6.81 13.90 11.50
N THR A 100 7.37 13.34 12.57
CA THR A 100 7.67 11.89 12.56
C THR A 100 6.37 11.09 12.54
N PRO A 101 6.39 9.81 12.12
CA PRO A 101 5.18 8.98 12.16
C PRO A 101 4.53 8.91 13.55
N SER A 102 5.33 8.80 14.60
CA SER A 102 4.82 8.75 15.98
C SER A 102 4.19 10.06 16.41
N GLU A 103 4.82 11.20 16.08
CA GLU A 103 4.27 12.52 16.35
C GLU A 103 2.97 12.76 15.60
N TYR A 104 2.93 12.34 14.34
CA TYR A 104 1.74 12.42 13.48
C TYR A 104 0.57 11.65 14.09
N ARG A 105 0.80 10.43 14.53
CA ARG A 105 -0.21 9.61 15.20
C ARG A 105 -0.73 10.29 16.46
N THR A 106 0.15 10.77 17.32
CA THR A 106 -0.22 11.44 18.57
C THR A 106 -1.09 12.67 18.29
N LYS A 107 -0.76 13.42 17.25
CA LYS A 107 -1.50 14.64 16.88
C LYS A 107 -2.89 14.32 16.31
N HIS A 108 -3.01 13.27 15.52
CA HIS A 108 -4.23 12.99 14.74
C HIS A 108 -5.14 11.91 15.34
N VAL A 109 -4.63 11.04 16.22
CA VAL A 109 -5.43 10.01 16.90
C VAL A 109 -5.92 10.52 18.28
N GLY A 110 -5.68 11.76 18.62
CA GLY A 110 -6.07 12.30 19.91
C GLY A 110 -7.57 12.16 20.18
N ARG A 111 -7.92 11.76 21.42
CA ARG A 111 -9.26 11.92 22.02
C ARG A 111 -10.30 10.88 21.65
N GLY A 112 -9.98 9.61 21.78
CA GLY A 112 -10.99 8.56 21.85
C GLY A 112 -11.53 8.05 20.53
N ALA A 113 -10.85 8.32 19.42
CA ALA A 113 -11.16 7.66 18.18
C ALA A 113 -10.79 6.17 18.29
N ALA A 114 -11.75 5.28 18.09
CA ALA A 114 -11.48 3.85 18.01
C ALA A 114 -10.69 3.55 16.74
N LEU A 115 -9.49 2.99 16.90
CA LEU A 115 -8.68 2.58 15.77
C LEU A 115 -9.25 1.30 15.15
N ILE A 116 -9.16 1.21 13.84
CA ILE A 116 -9.52 0.00 13.10
C ILE A 116 -8.57 -1.12 13.51
N PRO A 117 -9.08 -2.34 13.83
CA PRO A 117 -8.21 -3.47 14.12
C PRO A 117 -7.18 -3.71 13.02
N GLY A 118 -5.95 -4.07 13.42
CA GLY A 118 -4.84 -4.22 12.49
C GLY A 118 -5.10 -5.16 11.32
N CYS A 119 -5.83 -6.25 11.55
CA CYS A 119 -6.17 -7.19 10.48
C CYS A 119 -7.04 -6.55 9.38
N TYR A 120 -7.96 -5.68 9.75
CA TYR A 120 -8.77 -4.92 8.78
C TYR A 120 -7.94 -3.93 8.00
N ALA A 121 -7.03 -3.23 8.67
CA ALA A 121 -6.14 -2.27 8.03
C ALA A 121 -5.20 -2.95 7.04
N MET A 122 -4.74 -4.16 7.33
CA MET A 122 -3.93 -4.95 6.41
C MET A 122 -4.68 -5.30 5.12
N LEU A 123 -5.95 -5.66 5.22
CA LEU A 123 -6.80 -5.90 4.05
C LEU A 123 -6.97 -4.63 3.20
N TRP A 124 -7.20 -3.50 3.84
CA TRP A 124 -7.35 -2.21 3.17
C TRP A 124 -6.08 -1.75 2.46
N ALA A 125 -4.93 -2.03 3.05
CA ALA A 125 -3.65 -1.68 2.45
C ALA A 125 -3.22 -2.63 1.33
N GLY A 126 -4.01 -3.71 1.08
CA GLY A 126 -3.63 -4.73 0.12
C GLY A 126 -2.49 -5.61 0.60
N GLY A 127 -2.25 -5.65 1.93
CA GLY A 127 -1.17 -6.44 2.52
C GLY A 127 -1.39 -7.94 2.43
N PHE A 128 -2.63 -8.36 2.24
CA PHE A 128 -2.96 -9.75 1.96
C PHE A 128 -3.13 -9.96 0.46
N ARG A 129 -2.02 -10.00 -0.24
CA ARG A 129 -2.04 -10.62 -1.55
C ARG A 129 -2.13 -12.11 -1.31
N SER A 130 -3.23 -12.70 -1.75
CA SER A 130 -3.38 -14.15 -1.75
C SER A 130 -2.15 -14.76 -2.42
N ALA A 131 -1.40 -15.53 -1.67
CA ALA A 131 -0.42 -16.39 -2.29
C ALA A 131 -1.13 -17.23 -3.36
N PRO A 132 -0.53 -17.43 -4.53
CA PRO A 132 -1.13 -18.29 -5.53
C PRO A 132 -1.37 -19.67 -4.91
N GLY A 133 -2.63 -20.06 -4.78
CA GLY A 133 -2.97 -21.35 -4.19
C GLY A 133 -3.68 -21.34 -2.86
N ALA A 134 -3.89 -20.19 -2.24
CA ALA A 134 -4.79 -20.12 -1.10
C ALA A 134 -6.23 -20.23 -1.61
N GLY A 135 -6.69 -21.46 -1.72
CA GLY A 135 -8.07 -21.74 -2.08
C GLY A 135 -9.00 -21.04 -1.11
N LYS A 136 -10.01 -20.43 -1.66
CA LYS A 136 -11.13 -19.91 -0.88
C LYS A 136 -11.70 -21.05 -0.06
N GLN A 137 -11.34 -21.12 1.19
CA GLN A 137 -12.12 -21.93 2.10
C GLN A 137 -13.42 -21.19 2.33
N ASN A 138 -14.43 -21.69 1.68
CA ASN A 138 -15.77 -21.23 1.86
C ASN A 138 -16.25 -21.68 3.26
N PRO A 139 -16.53 -20.79 4.18
CA PRO A 139 -17.00 -21.20 5.50
C PRO A 139 -18.50 -21.59 5.51
N SER A 140 -19.05 -21.90 4.37
CA SER A 140 -20.46 -22.29 4.31
C SER A 140 -20.60 -23.80 4.32
N GLY A 141 -20.15 -24.43 5.36
CA GLY A 141 -20.25 -25.84 5.44
C GLY A 141 -20.65 -26.43 6.77
N GLU A 142 -21.26 -25.67 7.66
CA GLU A 142 -21.79 -26.30 8.83
C GLU A 142 -22.90 -25.54 9.44
N ALA A 143 -24.05 -25.79 8.99
CA ALA A 143 -25.21 -25.68 9.85
C ALA A 143 -26.28 -26.53 9.28
N GLN A 144 -25.99 -27.78 9.25
CA GLN A 144 -27.04 -28.74 9.00
C GLN A 144 -27.08 -29.70 10.16
N GLN A 145 -27.49 -29.19 11.27
CA GLN A 145 -27.95 -30.05 12.32
C GLN A 145 -29.36 -30.46 11.96
N ARG A 146 -29.44 -31.63 11.40
CA ARG A 146 -30.68 -32.30 11.38
C ARG A 146 -31.10 -32.62 12.77
N ASN A 147 -32.09 -32.03 13.20
CA ASN A 147 -32.84 -32.58 14.30
C ASN A 147 -33.86 -33.54 13.72
N SER A 148 -33.55 -34.79 13.71
CA SER A 148 -34.54 -35.81 13.53
C SER A 148 -35.33 -35.91 14.78
N GLY A 149 -36.46 -35.28 14.79
CA GLY A 149 -37.43 -35.50 15.83
C GLY A 149 -37.90 -36.92 15.77
N GLU A 150 -37.69 -37.62 16.85
CA GLU A 150 -38.29 -38.89 17.09
C GLU A 150 -39.78 -38.71 17.22
N ALA A 151 -40.50 -39.27 16.37
CA ALA A 151 -41.90 -39.55 16.64
C ALA A 151 -41.96 -41.00 17.08
N GLY A 152 -42.15 -41.21 18.31
CA GLY A 152 -42.43 -42.52 18.86
C GLY A 152 -43.84 -42.98 18.58
#